data_71f03e5c62c8527ec4a655923cc8bbcc
#
_entry.id   71f03e5c62c8527ec4a655923cc8bbcc
#
_cell.length_a   1.000
_cell.length_b   1.000
_cell.length_c   1.000
_cell.angle_alpha   90.00
_cell.angle_beta   90.00
_cell.angle_gamma   90.00
#
_symmetry.space_group_name_H-M   'P 1'
#
loop_
_entity.id
_entity.type
_entity.pdbx_description
1 polymer ?
#
loop_
_entity_poly.entity_id
_entity_poly.type
_entity_poly.pdbx_seq_one_letter_code
_entity_poly.pdbx_strand_id
1 'polypeptide(L)'
;RQRQMCIRDSNIAVALTRLGIGQLYLYDFDKVELSNLNRQYYFLDDIGHYKADALVKHLRQINPYAALHSQVVKVTQENIPALLGDCDIICEALDDAAGKAMLVSTVLSTWSDKKLIAGSGIAGFGPAKEITSKKITKNLYLCGDGSSDFHDLPLCGARVALCAMQQA
;
A
#
# COMPACT_ATOMS: atom_id res chain seq x y z
N ARG A 1 3.43 -21.34 -7.86
CA ARG A 1 4.42 -20.33 -7.45
C ARG A 1 3.68 -19.33 -6.58
N GLN A 2 4.02 -19.21 -5.30
CA GLN A 2 3.44 -18.20 -4.42
C GLN A 2 3.91 -16.83 -4.91
N ARG A 3 2.96 -15.92 -5.17
CA ARG A 3 3.28 -14.55 -5.58
C ARG A 3 3.82 -13.77 -4.40
N GLN A 4 4.88 -13.02 -4.64
CA GLN A 4 5.47 -12.11 -3.67
C GLN A 4 4.92 -10.70 -3.90
N MET A 5 4.42 -10.06 -2.84
CA MET A 5 3.87 -8.70 -2.93
C MET A 5 4.57 -7.76 -1.97
N CYS A 6 4.81 -6.54 -2.43
CA CYS A 6 5.37 -5.46 -1.63
C CYS A 6 4.32 -4.37 -1.44
N ILE A 7 4.08 -3.95 -0.18
CA ILE A 7 2.98 -3.04 0.17
C ILE A 7 3.43 -2.05 1.24
N ARG A 8 2.81 -0.86 1.21
CA ARG A 8 2.94 0.15 2.26
C ARG A 8 1.62 0.49 2.98
N ASP A 9 0.45 0.11 2.45
CA ASP A 9 -0.86 0.37 3.06
C ASP A 9 -1.35 -0.78 3.93
N SER A 10 -1.79 -0.46 5.15
CA SER A 10 -2.24 -1.45 6.12
C SER A 10 -3.54 -2.14 5.72
N ASN A 11 -4.47 -1.44 5.06
CA ASN A 11 -5.74 -2.01 4.62
C ASN A 11 -5.53 -3.00 3.46
N ILE A 12 -4.64 -2.68 2.51
CA ILE A 12 -4.26 -3.60 1.42
C ILE A 12 -3.64 -4.87 2.01
N ALA A 13 -2.70 -4.70 2.96
CA ALA A 13 -2.03 -5.83 3.60
C ALA A 13 -3.00 -6.75 4.34
N VAL A 14 -3.98 -6.19 5.06
CA VAL A 14 -5.05 -6.96 5.73
C VAL A 14 -5.90 -7.70 4.71
N ALA A 15 -6.34 -7.04 3.64
CA ALA A 15 -7.16 -7.66 2.59
C ALA A 15 -6.43 -8.86 1.95
N LEU A 16 -5.19 -8.68 1.53
CA LEU A 16 -4.39 -9.73 0.91
C LEU A 16 -4.07 -10.89 1.86
N THR A 17 -3.82 -10.59 3.13
CA THR A 17 -3.60 -11.64 4.14
C THR A 17 -4.86 -12.49 4.34
N ARG A 18 -6.06 -11.87 4.33
CA ARG A 18 -7.35 -12.57 4.37
C ARG A 18 -7.65 -13.37 3.10
N LEU A 19 -7.19 -12.91 1.94
CA LEU A 19 -7.26 -13.65 0.68
C LEU A 19 -6.28 -14.83 0.61
N GLY A 20 -5.43 -14.99 1.62
CA GLY A 20 -4.49 -16.11 1.68
C GLY A 20 -3.21 -15.91 0.86
N ILE A 21 -2.75 -14.66 0.70
CA ILE A 21 -1.46 -14.41 0.06
C ILE A 21 -0.35 -15.17 0.78
N GLY A 22 0.52 -15.86 0.02
CA GLY A 22 1.55 -16.70 0.62
C GLY A 22 2.72 -15.92 1.20
N GLN A 23 3.10 -14.80 0.58
CA GLN A 23 4.26 -14.02 0.98
C GLN A 23 4.01 -12.51 0.79
N LEU A 24 4.35 -11.70 1.79
CA LEU A 24 4.11 -10.28 1.84
C LEU A 24 5.32 -9.55 2.43
N TYR A 25 5.78 -8.53 1.74
CA TYR A 25 6.82 -7.61 2.19
C TYR A 25 6.23 -6.24 2.49
N LEU A 26 6.53 -5.70 3.66
CA LEU A 26 6.05 -4.43 4.17
C LEU A 26 7.22 -3.48 4.38
N TYR A 27 7.22 -2.38 3.65
CA TYR A 27 8.26 -1.35 3.75
C TYR A 27 7.66 -0.04 4.21
N ASP A 28 7.94 0.37 5.42
CA ASP A 28 7.51 1.67 5.97
C ASP A 28 8.49 2.12 7.05
N PHE A 29 8.84 3.40 7.07
CA PHE A 29 9.72 3.99 8.07
C PHE A 29 8.97 4.82 9.12
N ASP A 30 7.67 5.05 8.92
CA ASP A 30 6.85 5.84 9.81
C ASP A 30 6.47 5.08 11.08
N LYS A 31 6.17 5.84 12.12
CA LYS A 31 5.54 5.34 13.33
C LYS A 31 4.03 5.54 13.29
N VAL A 32 3.33 4.70 14.03
CA VAL A 32 1.88 4.84 14.21
C VAL A 32 1.60 6.07 15.06
N GLU A 33 0.68 6.91 14.58
CA GLU A 33 0.18 8.10 15.24
C GLU A 33 -1.33 8.00 15.47
N LEU A 34 -1.84 8.75 16.44
CA LEU A 34 -3.27 8.81 16.72
C LEU A 34 -4.10 9.19 15.47
N SER A 35 -3.56 10.08 14.64
CA SER A 35 -4.16 10.52 13.38
C SER A 35 -4.31 9.42 12.33
N ASN A 36 -3.62 8.29 12.48
CA ASN A 36 -3.71 7.17 11.55
C ASN A 36 -4.91 6.25 11.85
N LEU A 37 -5.37 6.21 13.11
CA LEU A 37 -6.37 5.23 13.57
C LEU A 37 -7.74 5.42 12.91
N ASN A 38 -8.02 6.57 12.33
CA ASN A 38 -9.27 6.84 11.63
C ASN A 38 -9.40 6.13 10.27
N ARG A 39 -8.29 5.61 9.71
CA ARG A 39 -8.28 5.03 8.35
C ARG A 39 -7.29 3.89 8.13
N GLN A 40 -6.32 3.68 9.01
CA GLN A 40 -5.31 2.63 8.91
C GLN A 40 -5.58 1.52 9.91
N TYR A 41 -5.11 0.31 9.64
CA TYR A 41 -5.35 -0.88 10.47
C TYR A 41 -4.38 -0.95 11.64
N TYR A 42 -4.48 0.03 12.55
CA TYR A 42 -3.72 0.12 13.79
C TYR A 42 -4.64 0.42 14.97
N PHE A 43 -4.17 0.15 16.17
CA PHE A 43 -4.89 0.30 17.42
C PHE A 43 -4.14 1.23 18.39
N LEU A 44 -4.78 1.61 19.50
CA LEU A 44 -4.19 2.51 20.49
C LEU A 44 -2.83 2.01 21.01
N ASP A 45 -2.70 0.70 21.21
CA ASP A 45 -1.46 0.07 21.71
C ASP A 45 -0.31 0.10 20.69
N ASP A 46 -0.58 0.44 19.44
CA ASP A 46 0.45 0.53 18.39
C ASP A 46 1.09 1.93 18.31
N ILE A 47 0.51 2.93 18.98
CA ILE A 47 1.00 4.31 18.90
C ILE A 47 2.46 4.38 19.33
N GLY A 48 3.30 5.00 18.49
CA GLY A 48 4.76 5.13 18.69
C GLY A 48 5.58 3.95 18.18
N HIS A 49 4.99 2.80 17.85
CA HIS A 49 5.68 1.68 17.20
C HIS A 49 5.83 1.93 15.70
N TYR A 50 6.82 1.31 15.06
CA TYR A 50 6.96 1.38 13.62
C TYR A 50 5.79 0.69 12.91
N LYS A 51 5.23 1.34 11.89
CA LYS A 51 4.06 0.86 11.15
C LYS A 51 4.26 -0.53 10.57
N ALA A 52 5.41 -0.77 9.93
CA ALA A 52 5.71 -2.07 9.33
C ALA A 52 5.69 -3.22 10.37
N ASP A 53 6.28 -3.02 11.54
CA ASP A 53 6.38 -4.04 12.58
C ASP A 53 5.04 -4.27 13.30
N ALA A 54 4.32 -3.20 13.64
CA ALA A 54 2.99 -3.29 14.23
C ALA A 54 2.03 -4.05 13.30
N LEU A 55 2.09 -3.75 11.99
CA LEU A 55 1.23 -4.41 11.02
C LEU A 55 1.52 -5.91 10.92
N VAL A 56 2.77 -6.35 10.85
CA VAL A 56 3.12 -7.79 10.85
C VAL A 56 2.54 -8.51 12.05
N LYS A 57 2.58 -7.89 13.25
CA LYS A 57 1.97 -8.46 14.47
C LYS A 57 0.47 -8.73 14.27
N HIS A 58 -0.27 -7.79 13.66
CA HIS A 58 -1.70 -7.95 13.42
C HIS A 58 -1.99 -8.98 12.31
N LEU A 59 -1.21 -8.95 11.23
CA LEU A 59 -1.40 -9.88 10.10
C LEU A 59 -1.16 -11.34 10.51
N ARG A 60 -0.23 -11.61 11.42
CA ARG A 60 0.00 -12.95 11.99
C ARG A 60 -1.21 -13.48 12.77
N GLN A 61 -2.04 -12.61 13.34
CA GLN A 61 -3.29 -13.00 14.01
C GLN A 61 -4.40 -13.33 13.00
N ILE A 62 -4.29 -12.82 11.75
CA ILE A 62 -5.24 -13.13 10.67
C ILE A 62 -4.83 -14.44 9.98
N ASN A 63 -3.56 -14.57 9.61
CA ASN A 63 -3.02 -15.75 8.93
C ASN A 63 -1.63 -16.09 9.45
N PRO A 64 -1.51 -17.06 10.37
CA PRO A 64 -0.23 -17.45 10.95
C PRO A 64 0.69 -18.20 9.97
N TYR A 65 0.16 -18.65 8.83
CA TYR A 65 0.91 -19.40 7.82
C TYR A 65 1.51 -18.52 6.72
N ALA A 66 1.13 -17.25 6.66
CA ALA A 66 1.70 -16.32 5.69
C ALA A 66 3.16 -15.97 6.02
N ALA A 67 4.04 -15.98 5.02
CA ALA A 67 5.39 -15.47 5.17
C ALA A 67 5.37 -13.94 5.13
N LEU A 68 5.43 -13.32 6.31
CA LEU A 68 5.33 -11.88 6.51
C LEU A 68 6.70 -11.30 6.87
N HIS A 69 7.15 -10.33 6.08
CA HIS A 69 8.43 -9.64 6.26
C HIS A 69 8.19 -8.14 6.43
N SER A 70 8.78 -7.53 7.45
CA SER A 70 8.77 -6.09 7.65
C SER A 70 10.18 -5.54 7.58
N GLN A 71 10.32 -4.33 7.05
CA GLN A 71 11.55 -3.57 7.13
C GLN A 71 11.23 -2.08 7.34
N VAL A 72 11.83 -1.52 8.38
CA VAL A 72 11.75 -0.09 8.68
C VAL A 72 12.73 0.63 7.77
N VAL A 73 12.25 1.10 6.62
CA VAL A 73 13.10 1.72 5.60
C VAL A 73 12.31 2.75 4.79
N LYS A 74 12.94 3.88 4.50
CA LYS A 74 12.43 4.85 3.52
C LYS A 74 12.77 4.34 2.13
N VAL A 75 11.75 4.15 1.29
CA VAL A 75 11.94 3.75 -0.10
C VAL A 75 12.50 4.93 -0.90
N THR A 76 13.62 4.71 -1.58
CA THR A 76 14.31 5.69 -2.43
C THR A 76 14.61 5.06 -3.79
N GLN A 77 14.92 5.89 -4.78
CA GLN A 77 15.27 5.40 -6.11
C GLN A 77 16.43 4.40 -6.09
N GLU A 78 17.43 4.63 -5.22
CA GLU A 78 18.64 3.81 -5.13
C GLU A 78 18.36 2.42 -4.52
N ASN A 79 17.42 2.34 -3.54
CA ASN A 79 17.17 1.08 -2.84
C ASN A 79 16.00 0.25 -3.42
N ILE A 80 15.20 0.82 -4.33
CA ILE A 80 14.10 0.12 -5.01
C ILE A 80 14.54 -1.21 -5.63
N PRO A 81 15.67 -1.31 -6.36
CA PRO A 81 16.08 -2.58 -6.96
C PRO A 81 16.32 -3.68 -5.92
N ALA A 82 16.94 -3.34 -4.79
CA ALA A 82 17.22 -4.28 -3.71
C ALA A 82 15.96 -4.68 -2.93
N LEU A 83 15.03 -3.74 -2.70
CA LEU A 83 13.82 -3.99 -1.92
C LEU A 83 12.74 -4.72 -2.73
N LEU A 84 12.56 -4.37 -4.00
CA LEU A 84 11.43 -4.82 -4.82
C LEU A 84 11.83 -5.84 -5.89
N GLY A 85 13.11 -6.20 -5.99
CA GLY A 85 13.63 -7.09 -7.03
C GLY A 85 12.95 -8.44 -7.08
N ASP A 86 12.62 -9.02 -5.92
CA ASP A 86 11.99 -10.34 -5.82
C ASP A 86 10.45 -10.29 -5.85
N CYS A 87 9.83 -9.11 -5.86
CA CYS A 87 8.38 -8.97 -5.85
C CYS A 87 7.76 -9.09 -7.25
N ASP A 88 6.75 -9.91 -7.41
CA ASP A 88 5.98 -10.02 -8.68
C ASP A 88 4.98 -8.86 -8.82
N ILE A 89 4.41 -8.42 -7.70
CA ILE A 89 3.38 -7.37 -7.63
C ILE A 89 3.79 -6.35 -6.58
N ILE A 90 3.65 -5.09 -6.92
CA ILE A 90 3.98 -3.95 -6.06
C ILE A 90 2.72 -3.11 -5.87
N CYS A 91 2.31 -2.89 -4.61
CA CYS A 91 1.22 -1.97 -4.27
C CYS A 91 1.83 -0.68 -3.72
N GLU A 92 1.67 0.40 -4.46
CA GLU A 92 2.14 1.72 -4.07
C GLU A 92 1.05 2.44 -3.26
N ALA A 93 1.43 2.96 -2.10
CA ALA A 93 0.57 3.75 -1.22
C ALA A 93 1.37 4.85 -0.49
N LEU A 94 2.23 5.54 -1.23
CA LEU A 94 2.95 6.71 -0.75
C LEU A 94 2.00 7.91 -0.64
N ASP A 95 2.17 8.72 0.40
CA ASP A 95 1.32 9.88 0.61
C ASP A 95 1.74 11.06 -0.26
N ASP A 96 3.07 11.25 -0.47
CA ASP A 96 3.57 12.38 -1.25
C ASP A 96 3.63 12.07 -2.76
N ALA A 97 3.25 13.06 -3.57
CA ALA A 97 3.20 12.94 -5.03
C ALA A 97 4.58 12.70 -5.67
N ALA A 98 5.65 13.27 -5.10
CA ALA A 98 7.00 13.13 -5.63
C ALA A 98 7.54 11.70 -5.40
N GLY A 99 7.35 11.16 -4.19
CA GLY A 99 7.70 9.77 -3.87
C GLY A 99 6.91 8.78 -4.72
N LYS A 100 5.59 9.02 -4.91
CA LYS A 100 4.75 8.21 -5.79
C LYS A 100 5.28 8.21 -7.24
N ALA A 101 5.54 9.38 -7.81
CA ALA A 101 6.07 9.50 -9.16
C ALA A 101 7.45 8.83 -9.31
N MET A 102 8.34 9.01 -8.33
CA MET A 102 9.64 8.37 -8.26
C MET A 102 9.51 6.85 -8.27
N LEU A 103 8.68 6.27 -7.40
CA LEU A 103 8.49 4.82 -7.31
C LEU A 103 7.90 4.26 -8.61
N VAL A 104 6.83 4.88 -9.12
CA VAL A 104 6.16 4.45 -10.36
C VAL A 104 7.14 4.48 -11.54
N SER A 105 7.87 5.58 -11.73
CA SER A 105 8.83 5.73 -12.83
C SER A 105 9.98 4.72 -12.72
N THR A 106 10.54 4.54 -11.53
CA THR A 106 11.65 3.61 -11.30
C THR A 106 11.23 2.16 -11.55
N VAL A 107 10.08 1.74 -11.01
CA VAL A 107 9.57 0.36 -11.20
C VAL A 107 9.31 0.08 -12.67
N LEU A 108 8.60 0.96 -13.38
CA LEU A 108 8.25 0.75 -14.79
C LEU A 108 9.44 0.81 -15.74
N SER A 109 10.49 1.59 -15.41
CA SER A 109 11.72 1.65 -16.20
C SER A 109 12.66 0.47 -15.94
N THR A 110 12.64 -0.09 -14.72
CA THR A 110 13.56 -1.16 -14.33
C THR A 110 13.04 -2.55 -14.72
N TRP A 111 11.72 -2.79 -14.63
CA TRP A 111 11.12 -4.12 -14.89
C TRP A 111 9.96 -4.06 -15.86
N SER A 112 10.00 -4.90 -16.88
CA SER A 112 8.96 -5.00 -17.92
C SER A 112 7.85 -5.99 -17.59
N ASP A 113 7.98 -6.77 -16.52
CA ASP A 113 7.11 -7.90 -16.14
C ASP A 113 6.39 -7.73 -14.80
N LYS A 114 6.91 -6.90 -13.90
CA LYS A 114 6.27 -6.64 -12.60
C LYS A 114 4.96 -5.87 -12.75
N LYS A 115 4.00 -6.17 -11.88
CA LYS A 115 2.73 -5.43 -11.82
C LYS A 115 2.81 -4.38 -10.73
N LEU A 116 2.43 -3.16 -11.10
CA LEU A 116 2.35 -2.02 -10.18
C LEU A 116 0.90 -1.55 -10.06
N ILE A 117 0.42 -1.50 -8.83
CA ILE A 117 -0.92 -1.05 -8.49
C ILE A 117 -0.75 0.17 -7.58
N ALA A 118 -1.22 1.33 -8.01
CA ALA A 118 -1.05 2.58 -7.30
C ALA A 118 -2.39 3.25 -6.96
N GLY A 119 -2.43 3.96 -5.84
CA GLY A 119 -3.56 4.77 -5.44
C GLY A 119 -3.51 6.17 -6.05
N SER A 120 -4.64 6.70 -6.54
CA SER A 120 -4.75 8.06 -7.09
C SER A 120 -6.12 8.64 -6.83
N GLY A 121 -6.20 9.68 -5.99
CA GLY A 121 -7.46 10.32 -5.63
C GLY A 121 -8.32 9.48 -4.70
N ILE A 122 -8.15 9.67 -3.39
CA ILE A 122 -8.89 8.95 -2.34
C ILE A 122 -9.45 9.89 -1.25
N ALA A 123 -9.22 11.18 -1.38
CA ALA A 123 -9.65 12.17 -0.40
C ALA A 123 -11.15 12.51 -0.52
N GLY A 124 -11.67 13.18 0.52
CA GLY A 124 -13.05 13.66 0.55
C GLY A 124 -14.10 12.60 0.86
N PHE A 125 -15.36 12.97 0.64
CA PHE A 125 -16.55 12.19 0.96
C PHE A 125 -17.42 11.88 -0.28
N GLY A 126 -16.82 11.93 -1.48
CA GLY A 126 -17.51 11.65 -2.74
C GLY A 126 -18.09 10.24 -2.82
N PRO A 127 -18.97 9.98 -3.81
CA PRO A 127 -19.64 8.70 -3.96
C PRO A 127 -18.66 7.52 -4.11
N ALA A 128 -18.99 6.39 -3.50
CA ALA A 128 -18.19 5.16 -3.57
C ALA A 128 -17.93 4.70 -5.01
N LYS A 129 -18.90 4.90 -5.92
CA LYS A 129 -18.81 4.52 -7.35
C LYS A 129 -17.71 5.23 -8.13
N GLU A 130 -17.17 6.33 -7.60
CA GLU A 130 -16.08 7.07 -8.23
C GLU A 130 -14.73 6.39 -7.98
N ILE A 131 -14.59 5.62 -6.90
CA ILE A 131 -13.40 4.83 -6.62
C ILE A 131 -13.40 3.63 -7.56
N THR A 132 -12.56 3.68 -8.57
CA THR A 132 -12.49 2.66 -9.63
C THR A 132 -11.07 2.22 -9.88
N SER A 133 -10.90 1.01 -10.43
CA SER A 133 -9.60 0.51 -10.88
C SER A 133 -9.50 0.66 -12.40
N LYS A 134 -8.42 1.29 -12.86
CA LYS A 134 -8.14 1.51 -14.29
C LYS A 134 -6.79 0.92 -14.65
N LYS A 135 -6.76 0.12 -15.71
CA LYS A 135 -5.51 -0.33 -16.32
C LYS A 135 -4.97 0.76 -17.22
N ILE A 136 -3.84 1.34 -16.88
CA ILE A 136 -3.21 2.46 -17.61
C ILE A 136 -2.25 1.93 -18.68
N THR A 137 -1.43 0.93 -18.31
CA THR A 137 -0.51 0.27 -19.22
C THR A 137 -0.60 -1.25 -19.05
N LYS A 138 0.24 -2.01 -19.75
CA LYS A 138 0.35 -3.46 -19.55
C LYS A 138 0.59 -3.83 -18.08
N ASN A 139 1.32 -2.99 -17.34
CA ASN A 139 1.83 -3.30 -16.00
C ASN A 139 1.38 -2.31 -14.92
N LEU A 140 0.76 -1.18 -15.26
CA LEU A 140 0.30 -0.17 -14.31
C LEU A 140 -1.21 -0.17 -14.20
N TYR A 141 -1.68 -0.25 -12.96
CA TYR A 141 -3.08 -0.09 -12.56
C TYR A 141 -3.18 1.09 -11.59
N LEU A 142 -4.19 1.96 -11.77
CA LEU A 142 -4.52 3.04 -10.85
C LEU A 142 -5.88 2.78 -10.21
N CYS A 143 -5.95 2.92 -8.89
CA CYS A 143 -7.16 2.78 -8.09
C CYS A 143 -7.47 4.10 -7.40
N GLY A 144 -8.70 4.57 -7.51
CA GLY A 144 -9.14 5.84 -6.94
C GLY A 144 -10.10 6.58 -7.85
N ASP A 145 -10.40 7.84 -7.54
CA ASP A 145 -11.20 8.74 -8.39
C ASP A 145 -10.36 9.52 -9.42
N GLY A 146 -9.04 9.53 -9.24
CA GLY A 146 -8.08 10.16 -10.14
C GLY A 146 -8.00 11.69 -10.05
N SER A 147 -8.72 12.31 -9.11
CA SER A 147 -8.84 13.77 -9.06
C SER A 147 -8.75 14.39 -7.68
N SER A 148 -9.19 13.69 -6.62
CA SER A 148 -9.20 14.26 -5.27
C SER A 148 -7.79 14.30 -4.65
N ASP A 149 -7.49 15.40 -3.96
CA ASP A 149 -6.20 15.63 -3.28
C ASP A 149 -6.43 15.75 -1.77
N PHE A 150 -5.57 15.09 -1.00
CA PHE A 150 -5.62 15.15 0.47
C PHE A 150 -5.16 16.51 1.06
N HIS A 151 -4.50 17.35 0.26
CA HIS A 151 -4.18 18.71 0.65
C HIS A 151 -5.43 19.61 0.68
N ASP A 152 -6.42 19.30 -0.17
CA ASP A 152 -7.66 20.06 -0.28
C ASP A 152 -8.79 19.45 0.53
N LEU A 153 -8.79 18.13 0.70
CA LEU A 153 -9.89 17.37 1.31
C LEU A 153 -9.37 16.37 2.35
N PRO A 154 -10.07 16.16 3.47
CA PRO A 154 -9.66 15.19 4.48
C PRO A 154 -9.75 13.77 3.94
N LEU A 155 -8.90 12.88 4.49
CA LEU A 155 -8.97 11.45 4.21
C LEU A 155 -10.12 10.80 4.99
N CYS A 156 -11.07 10.22 4.26
CA CYS A 156 -12.17 9.44 4.84
C CYS A 156 -11.79 7.95 4.87
N GLY A 157 -11.86 7.33 6.05
CA GLY A 157 -11.50 5.92 6.24
C GLY A 157 -12.27 4.98 5.31
N ALA A 158 -13.55 5.24 5.04
CA ALA A 158 -14.35 4.44 4.13
C ALA A 158 -13.83 4.49 2.68
N ARG A 159 -13.45 5.67 2.18
CA ARG A 159 -12.88 5.81 0.81
C ARG A 159 -11.48 5.19 0.72
N VAL A 160 -10.65 5.39 1.75
CA VAL A 160 -9.34 4.76 1.84
C VAL A 160 -9.46 3.23 1.83
N ALA A 161 -10.36 2.67 2.64
CA ALA A 161 -10.60 1.23 2.68
C ALA A 161 -11.13 0.70 1.33
N LEU A 162 -12.06 1.42 0.69
CA LEU A 162 -12.59 1.03 -0.62
C LEU A 162 -11.50 1.00 -1.69
N CYS A 163 -10.64 2.03 -1.73
CA CYS A 163 -9.51 2.06 -2.65
C CYS A 163 -8.52 0.90 -2.37
N ALA A 164 -8.23 0.63 -1.10
CA ALA A 164 -7.37 -0.48 -0.70
C ALA A 164 -7.94 -1.85 -1.14
N MET A 165 -9.25 -2.05 -1.03
CA MET A 165 -9.92 -3.26 -1.54
C MET A 165 -9.86 -3.37 -3.07
N GLN A 166 -9.88 -2.26 -3.79
CA GLN A 166 -9.68 -2.23 -5.24
C GLN A 166 -8.23 -2.53 -5.66
N GLN A 167 -7.26 -2.25 -4.78
CA GLN A 167 -5.85 -2.54 -5.02
C GLN A 167 -5.47 -4.00 -4.67
N ALA A 168 -6.18 -4.62 -3.73
CA ALA A 168 -5.98 -6.00 -3.31
C ALA A 168 -6.59 -7.02 -4.29
#